data_35168a67192d62ecb07573161d381655
#
_entry.id   35168a67192d62ecb07573161d381655
#
_cell.length_a   1.000
_cell.length_b   1.000
_cell.length_c   1.000
_cell.angle_alpha   90.00
_cell.angle_beta   90.00
_cell.angle_gamma   90.00
#
_symmetry.space_group_name_H-M   'P 1'
#
loop_
_entity.id
_entity.type
_entity.pdbx_description
1 polymer ?
#
loop_
_entity_poly.entity_id
_entity_poly.type
_entity_poly.pdbx_seq_one_letter_code
_entity_poly.pdbx_strand_id
1 'polypeptide(L)'
;MKSSIGALFVAGICSLGMVTEVAAQAGAREMGTGRIEVMGHYSAATGEATVIWSLRNPTTPFPADCPNIWLIPSVMGQSAYKTAINLLMLARALDKPVRFYAHATRPGGAGNACGVDYVQMND
;
A
#
# COMPACT_ATOMS: atom_id res chain seq x y z
N MET A 1 0.91 -38.29 -17.63
CA MET A 1 2.06 -37.59 -17.11
C MET A 1 2.22 -36.23 -17.72
N LYS A 2 2.17 -36.10 -18.99
CA LYS A 2 2.35 -34.78 -19.58
C LYS A 2 1.23 -33.85 -19.27
N SER A 3 0.03 -34.34 -19.18
CA SER A 3 -1.11 -33.52 -18.89
C SER A 3 -1.01 -32.92 -17.48
N SER A 4 -0.51 -33.70 -16.54
CA SER A 4 -0.41 -33.18 -15.19
C SER A 4 0.62 -32.07 -15.10
N ILE A 5 1.66 -32.18 -15.90
CA ILE A 5 2.66 -31.14 -15.93
C ILE A 5 2.05 -29.85 -16.47
N GLY A 6 1.26 -29.98 -17.52
CA GLY A 6 0.62 -28.82 -18.08
C GLY A 6 -0.33 -28.14 -17.09
N ALA A 7 -1.04 -28.94 -16.34
CA ALA A 7 -1.95 -28.39 -15.37
C ALA A 7 -1.22 -27.59 -14.30
N LEU A 8 -0.10 -28.10 -13.84
CA LEU A 8 0.70 -27.39 -12.86
C LEU A 8 1.18 -26.07 -13.39
N PHE A 9 1.59 -26.08 -14.64
CA PHE A 9 2.10 -24.88 -15.24
C PHE A 9 1.03 -23.79 -15.30
N VAL A 10 -0.15 -24.16 -15.69
CA VAL A 10 -1.25 -23.22 -15.75
C VAL A 10 -1.55 -22.62 -14.38
N ALA A 11 -1.56 -23.45 -13.37
CA ALA A 11 -1.81 -22.98 -12.04
C ALA A 11 -0.76 -21.97 -11.61
N GLY A 12 0.48 -22.20 -11.97
CA GLY A 12 1.54 -21.27 -11.63
C GLY A 12 1.32 -19.91 -12.26
N ILE A 13 0.90 -19.89 -13.48
CA ILE A 13 0.68 -18.63 -14.18
C ILE A 13 -0.44 -17.84 -13.51
N CYS A 14 -1.53 -18.48 -13.22
CA CYS A 14 -2.66 -17.79 -12.64
C CYS A 14 -2.34 -17.21 -11.27
N SER A 15 -1.44 -17.82 -10.56
CA SER A 15 -1.17 -17.40 -9.19
C SER A 15 -0.21 -16.21 -9.09
N LEU A 16 0.33 -15.76 -10.21
CA LEU A 16 1.31 -14.69 -10.13
C LEU A 16 0.78 -13.44 -9.43
N GLY A 17 -0.33 -12.93 -9.87
CA GLY A 17 -0.92 -11.76 -9.25
C GLY A 17 -1.40 -12.03 -7.83
N MET A 18 -1.92 -13.23 -7.63
CA MET A 18 -2.48 -13.58 -6.34
C MET A 18 -1.40 -13.79 -5.28
N VAL A 19 -0.24 -14.25 -5.69
CA VAL A 19 0.87 -14.43 -4.76
C VAL A 19 1.22 -13.11 -4.10
N THR A 20 1.26 -12.04 -4.87
CA THR A 20 1.57 -10.74 -4.32
C THR A 20 0.56 -10.30 -3.28
N GLU A 21 -0.71 -10.50 -3.57
CA GLU A 21 -1.76 -10.13 -2.63
C GLU A 21 -1.71 -10.97 -1.37
N VAL A 22 -1.48 -12.26 -1.52
CA VAL A 22 -1.40 -13.14 -0.37
C VAL A 22 -0.24 -12.74 0.52
N ALA A 23 0.91 -12.44 -0.06
CA ALA A 23 2.05 -12.01 0.71
C ALA A 23 1.77 -10.70 1.42
N ALA A 24 1.10 -9.77 0.77
CA ALA A 24 0.76 -8.50 1.39
C ALA A 24 -0.20 -8.69 2.55
N GLN A 25 -1.09 -9.66 2.44
CA GLN A 25 -2.10 -9.88 3.47
C GLN A 25 -1.59 -10.69 4.65
N ALA A 26 -0.47 -11.39 4.50
CA ALA A 26 0.08 -12.17 5.58
C ALA A 26 0.55 -11.25 6.69
N GLY A 27 -0.24 -11.12 7.74
CA GLY A 27 0.05 -10.22 8.84
C GLY A 27 -0.21 -8.75 8.51
N ALA A 28 -0.79 -8.47 7.37
CA ALA A 28 -1.07 -7.10 6.96
C ALA A 28 -2.51 -6.74 7.25
N ARG A 29 -2.71 -5.48 7.55
CA ARG A 29 -4.02 -4.91 7.84
C ARG A 29 -4.32 -3.86 6.79
N GLU A 30 -5.52 -3.88 6.26
CA GLU A 30 -5.94 -2.83 5.34
C GLU A 30 -6.16 -1.54 6.11
N MET A 31 -5.51 -0.47 5.68
CA MET A 31 -5.58 0.81 6.35
C MET A 31 -6.52 1.78 5.66
N GLY A 32 -7.05 1.41 4.51
CA GLY A 32 -8.01 2.23 3.81
C GLY A 32 -7.95 2.01 2.32
N THR A 33 -9.05 2.28 1.64
CA THR A 33 -9.16 2.17 0.19
C THR A 33 -10.03 3.29 -0.32
N GLY A 34 -9.52 4.07 -1.24
CA GLY A 34 -10.27 5.16 -1.83
C GLY A 34 -9.38 5.98 -2.75
N ARG A 35 -9.95 7.02 -3.32
CA ARG A 35 -9.20 7.95 -4.14
C ARG A 35 -8.51 8.96 -3.26
N ILE A 36 -7.27 9.29 -3.60
CA ILE A 36 -6.50 10.25 -2.81
C ILE A 36 -7.09 11.63 -2.99
N GLU A 37 -7.51 12.24 -1.91
CA GLU A 37 -8.03 13.58 -1.93
C GLU A 37 -6.96 14.60 -1.55
N VAL A 38 -6.36 14.42 -0.37
CA VAL A 38 -5.33 15.34 0.11
C VAL A 38 -4.09 14.54 0.48
N MET A 39 -2.96 14.93 -0.08
CA MET A 39 -1.68 14.28 0.14
C MET A 39 -0.63 15.36 0.33
N GLY A 40 0.26 15.13 1.27
CA GLY A 40 1.35 16.05 1.54
C GLY A 40 2.69 15.33 1.55
N HIS A 41 3.73 16.06 1.23
CA HIS A 41 5.09 15.53 1.27
C HIS A 41 5.91 16.39 2.21
N TYR A 42 6.58 15.73 3.14
CA TYR A 42 7.46 16.40 4.08
C TYR A 42 8.91 16.08 3.76
N SER A 43 9.74 17.10 3.78
CA SER A 43 11.17 16.94 3.62
C SER A 43 11.83 17.75 4.72
N ALA A 44 12.32 17.07 5.72
CA ALA A 44 12.89 17.70 6.88
C ALA A 44 14.25 17.10 7.19
N ALA A 45 14.97 17.74 8.10
CA ALA A 45 16.29 17.24 8.51
C ALA A 45 16.19 15.84 9.13
N THR A 46 15.07 15.52 9.73
CA THR A 46 14.83 14.20 10.33
C THR A 46 14.43 13.15 9.32
N GLY A 47 14.23 13.52 8.06
CA GLY A 47 13.86 12.60 7.02
C GLY A 47 12.69 13.11 6.20
N GLU A 48 12.27 12.30 5.24
CA GLU A 48 11.13 12.64 4.40
C GLU A 48 9.98 11.67 4.67
N ALA A 49 8.77 12.11 4.37
CA ALA A 49 7.59 11.30 4.51
C ALA A 49 6.50 11.84 3.57
N THR A 50 5.63 10.94 3.15
CA THR A 50 4.43 11.33 2.42
C THR A 50 3.23 10.95 3.28
N VAL A 51 2.30 11.88 3.44
CA VAL A 51 1.14 11.68 4.29
C VAL A 51 -0.10 11.77 3.43
N ILE A 52 -0.99 10.80 3.59
CA ILE A 52 -2.29 10.84 2.97
C ILE A 52 -3.26 11.31 4.05
N TRP A 53 -3.76 12.53 3.88
CA TRP A 53 -4.62 13.17 4.86
C TRP A 53 -6.06 12.71 4.75
N SER A 54 -6.54 12.49 3.52
CA SER A 54 -7.93 12.09 3.33
C SER A 54 -8.10 11.39 2.01
N LEU A 55 -9.12 10.53 1.97
CA LEU A 55 -9.55 9.82 0.78
C LEU A 55 -10.92 10.34 0.37
N ARG A 56 -11.16 10.36 -0.93
CA ARG A 56 -12.46 10.69 -1.50
C ARG A 56 -13.20 9.41 -1.84
N ASN A 57 -14.45 9.33 -1.46
CA ASN A 57 -15.31 8.17 -1.71
C ASN A 57 -14.65 6.86 -1.30
N PRO A 58 -14.19 6.75 -0.04
CA PRO A 58 -13.52 5.53 0.37
C PRO A 58 -14.50 4.37 0.45
N THR A 59 -14.08 3.21 -0.07
CA THR A 59 -14.81 1.98 0.19
C THR A 59 -14.43 1.42 1.55
N THR A 60 -13.22 1.71 2.00
CA THR A 60 -12.78 1.43 3.35
C THR A 60 -12.15 2.70 3.89
N PRO A 61 -12.78 3.34 4.87
CA PRO A 61 -12.18 4.56 5.43
C PRO A 61 -10.97 4.24 6.29
N PHE A 62 -10.17 5.26 6.56
CA PHE A 62 -9.06 5.10 7.50
C PHE A 62 -9.59 4.67 8.86
N PRO A 63 -8.84 3.83 9.58
CA PRO A 63 -9.25 3.43 10.93
C PRO A 63 -9.37 4.65 11.85
N ALA A 64 -10.22 4.54 12.85
CA ALA A 64 -10.44 5.65 13.77
C ALA A 64 -9.15 6.05 14.51
N ASP A 65 -8.28 5.08 14.76
CA ASP A 65 -7.00 5.34 15.42
C ASP A 65 -5.93 5.84 14.45
N CYS A 66 -6.22 5.89 13.16
CA CYS A 66 -5.28 6.35 12.14
C CYS A 66 -6.01 7.28 11.16
N PRO A 67 -6.29 8.51 11.57
CA PRO A 67 -7.05 9.44 10.73
C PRO A 67 -6.29 9.89 9.48
N ASN A 68 -5.00 9.65 9.45
CA ASN A 68 -4.18 9.83 8.26
C ASN A 68 -3.13 8.73 8.26
N ILE A 69 -2.52 8.48 7.11
CA ILE A 69 -1.53 7.42 7.01
C ILE A 69 -0.24 7.97 6.44
N TRP A 70 0.86 7.31 6.79
CA TRP A 70 2.20 7.79 6.53
C TRP A 70 3.00 6.77 5.73
N LEU A 71 3.68 7.26 4.70
CA LEU A 71 4.67 6.49 3.96
C LEU A 71 6.03 7.07 4.31
N ILE A 72 6.91 6.26 4.87
CA ILE A 72 8.18 6.73 5.41
C ILE A 72 9.30 5.85 4.85
N PRO A 73 10.32 6.45 4.19
CA PRO A 73 11.38 5.65 3.58
C PRO A 73 12.13 4.77 4.55
N SER A 74 12.35 5.24 5.78
CA SER A 74 13.08 4.46 6.77
C SER A 74 12.28 3.25 7.24
N VAL A 75 10.97 3.25 7.05
CA VAL A 75 10.10 2.15 7.43
C VAL A 75 9.89 1.20 6.27
N MET A 76 9.58 1.74 5.09
CA MET A 76 9.30 0.93 3.91
C MET A 76 10.54 0.41 3.21
N GLY A 77 11.63 1.14 3.31
CA GLY A 77 12.77 0.99 2.45
C GLY A 77 12.72 2.04 1.34
N GLN A 78 13.89 2.53 0.96
CA GLN A 78 13.98 3.65 0.02
C GLN A 78 13.39 3.30 -1.35
N SER A 79 13.69 2.11 -1.84
CA SER A 79 13.21 1.68 -3.14
C SER A 79 11.69 1.50 -3.14
N ALA A 80 11.18 0.85 -2.12
CA ALA A 80 9.73 0.63 -2.00
C ALA A 80 8.99 1.96 -1.84
N TYR A 81 9.58 2.88 -1.11
CA TYR A 81 8.99 4.21 -0.92
C TYR A 81 8.86 4.94 -2.26
N LYS A 82 9.92 4.96 -3.06
CA LYS A 82 9.88 5.64 -4.35
C LYS A 82 8.86 5.01 -5.28
N THR A 83 8.81 3.69 -5.30
CA THR A 83 7.81 2.98 -6.11
C THR A 83 6.41 3.32 -5.67
N ALA A 84 6.18 3.36 -4.36
CA ALA A 84 4.87 3.70 -3.83
C ALA A 84 4.46 5.12 -4.20
N ILE A 85 5.38 6.08 -4.08
CA ILE A 85 5.08 7.46 -4.44
C ILE A 85 4.70 7.57 -5.92
N ASN A 86 5.44 6.90 -6.79
CA ASN A 86 5.12 6.91 -8.22
C ASN A 86 3.74 6.32 -8.47
N LEU A 87 3.40 5.24 -7.78
CA LEU A 87 2.09 4.62 -7.89
C LEU A 87 0.98 5.57 -7.43
N LEU A 88 1.20 6.25 -6.32
CA LEU A 88 0.22 7.20 -5.80
C LEU A 88 0.00 8.36 -6.75
N MET A 89 1.07 8.88 -7.33
CA MET A 89 0.94 9.96 -8.29
C MET A 89 0.20 9.52 -9.53
N LEU A 90 0.49 8.30 -10.01
CA LEU A 90 -0.22 7.76 -11.17
C LEU A 90 -1.69 7.55 -10.86
N ALA A 91 -1.99 6.96 -9.72
CA ALA A 91 -3.36 6.72 -9.32
C ALA A 91 -4.14 8.02 -9.23
N ARG A 92 -3.51 9.06 -8.69
CA ARG A 92 -4.15 10.36 -8.59
C ARG A 92 -4.40 10.97 -9.96
N ALA A 93 -3.43 10.86 -10.86
CA ALA A 93 -3.57 11.38 -12.22
C ALA A 93 -4.67 10.66 -12.99
N LEU A 94 -4.83 9.38 -12.76
CA LEU A 94 -5.84 8.56 -13.44
C LEU A 94 -7.16 8.50 -12.67
N ASP A 95 -7.23 9.13 -11.52
CA ASP A 95 -8.40 9.11 -10.63
C ASP A 95 -8.80 7.68 -10.27
N LYS A 96 -7.82 6.88 -9.91
CA LYS A 96 -8.01 5.49 -9.50
C LYS A 96 -7.92 5.35 -8.01
N PRO A 97 -8.69 4.44 -7.41
CA PRO A 97 -8.59 4.20 -5.98
C PRO A 97 -7.30 3.47 -5.63
N VAL A 98 -6.84 3.71 -4.43
CA VAL A 98 -5.63 3.08 -3.90
C VAL A 98 -6.00 2.37 -2.61
N ARG A 99 -5.40 1.24 -2.38
CA ARG A 99 -5.55 0.47 -1.16
C ARG A 99 -4.23 0.49 -0.40
N PHE A 100 -4.31 0.73 0.89
CA PHE A 100 -3.15 0.87 1.76
C PHE A 100 -3.14 -0.24 2.79
N TYR A 101 -1.96 -0.84 3.02
CA TYR A 101 -1.78 -1.92 3.98
C TYR A 101 -0.65 -1.61 4.92
N ALA A 102 -0.78 -2.06 6.16
CA ALA A 102 0.29 -2.01 7.15
C ALA A 102 0.34 -3.34 7.90
N HIS A 103 1.53 -3.75 8.30
CA HIS A 103 1.66 -4.92 9.15
C HIS A 103 1.20 -4.59 10.57
N ALA A 104 0.45 -5.49 11.16
CA ALA A 104 -0.12 -5.26 12.48
C ALA A 104 0.95 -5.08 13.56
N THR A 105 2.09 -5.73 13.38
CA THR A 105 3.17 -5.69 14.35
C THR A 105 4.20 -4.62 14.04
N ARG A 106 4.05 -3.90 12.94
CA ARG A 106 5.03 -2.90 12.56
C ARG A 106 4.90 -1.68 13.46
N PRO A 107 6.00 -1.18 14.00
CA PRO A 107 5.95 0.11 14.68
C PRO A 107 5.55 1.18 13.68
N GLY A 108 4.69 2.05 14.09
CA GLY A 108 4.25 3.12 13.22
C GLY A 108 5.36 4.13 12.98
N GLY A 109 5.30 4.76 11.82
CA GLY A 109 6.17 5.88 11.56
C GLY A 109 5.77 7.07 12.39
N ALA A 110 6.69 7.99 12.58
CA ALA A 110 6.43 9.21 13.35
C ALA A 110 5.88 8.91 14.74
N GLY A 111 6.25 7.78 15.30
CA GLY A 111 5.86 7.43 16.65
C GLY A 111 4.45 6.92 16.79
N ASN A 112 3.81 6.54 15.70
CA ASN A 112 2.46 6.01 15.76
C ASN A 112 2.34 4.79 14.85
N ALA A 113 1.20 4.15 14.90
CA ALA A 113 0.95 2.90 14.20
C ALA A 113 0.33 3.11 12.82
N CYS A 114 0.42 4.30 12.28
CA CYS A 114 -0.26 4.66 11.04
C CYS A 114 0.64 4.60 9.81
N GLY A 115 1.82 4.07 9.95
CA GLY A 115 2.71 3.86 8.82
C GLY A 115 2.26 2.70 7.96
N VAL A 116 2.32 2.87 6.65
CA VAL A 116 1.99 1.80 5.72
C VAL A 116 3.26 1.27 5.09
N ASP A 117 3.22 0.04 4.65
CA ASP A 117 4.36 -0.58 3.99
C ASP A 117 4.00 -1.20 2.65
N TYR A 118 2.77 -1.01 2.21
CA TYR A 118 2.33 -1.56 0.94
C TYR A 118 1.15 -0.76 0.41
N VAL A 119 1.22 -0.38 -0.86
CA VAL A 119 0.12 0.30 -1.54
C VAL A 119 -0.20 -0.44 -2.83
N GLN A 120 -1.45 -0.38 -3.23
CA GLN A 120 -1.92 -1.06 -4.42
C GLN A 120 -2.94 -0.17 -5.12
N MET A 121 -2.77 0.00 -6.41
CA MET A 121 -3.76 0.73 -7.19
C MET A 121 -4.86 -0.23 -7.60
N ASN A 122 -6.09 0.17 -7.35
CA ASN A 122 -7.26 -0.61 -7.74
C ASN A 122 -7.87 -0.05 -9.01
N ASP A 123 -8.62 -0.90 -9.67
CA ASP A 123 -9.38 -0.46 -10.85
C ASP A 123 -10.75 0.05 -10.48
#